data_0243d57fa65d0ed80ea1dd3ba7cd24b0
#
_entry.id   0243d57fa65d0ed80ea1dd3ba7cd24b0
#
_cell.length_a   1.000
_cell.length_b   1.000
_cell.length_c   1.000
_cell.angle_alpha   90.00
_cell.angle_beta   90.00
_cell.angle_gamma   90.00
#
_symmetry.space_group_name_H-M   'P 1'
#
loop_
_entity.id
_entity.type
_entity.pdbx_description
1 polymer ?
#
loop_
_entity_poly.entity_id
_entity_poly.type
_entity_poly.pdbx_seq_one_letter_code
_entity_poly.pdbx_strand_id
1 'polypeptide(L)'
;MIRNTLFLTAAFLTFMTAQAKAADKPIEPDGTYMFVKRDTCDLFLDVYNPAKSSETIFNGKEKPTVIFMFGGGFIQGTRDDEDYKKWFRQLTDNGYRVISIDYRLGLKGSNKVGIAQVNVLDKAIHMAVEDLFSATRFIIDNADQLGVNPSNMVISGSSAG
;
A
#
# COMPACT_ATOMS: atom_id res chain seq x y z
N MET A 1 40.73 31.37 0.51
CA MET A 1 39.58 30.89 -0.27
C MET A 1 39.27 29.38 -0.16
N ILE A 2 40.00 28.59 0.62
CA ILE A 2 39.84 27.10 0.70
C ILE A 2 38.94 26.65 1.85
N ARG A 3 38.62 27.49 2.84
CA ARG A 3 37.85 27.11 4.04
C ARG A 3 36.32 26.99 3.80
N ASN A 4 35.74 27.70 2.82
CA ASN A 4 34.30 27.69 2.60
C ASN A 4 33.83 26.51 1.74
N THR A 5 34.69 25.93 0.92
CA THR A 5 34.35 24.81 0.04
C THR A 5 34.22 23.49 0.83
N LEU A 6 35.00 23.33 1.91
CA LEU A 6 34.94 22.13 2.75
C LEU A 6 33.61 22.02 3.56
N PHE A 7 33.08 23.17 4.01
CA PHE A 7 31.83 23.21 4.76
C PHE A 7 30.59 22.90 3.88
N LEU A 8 30.62 23.33 2.61
CA LEU A 8 29.54 23.05 1.68
C LEU A 8 29.47 21.56 1.28
N THR A 9 30.61 20.93 1.07
CA THR A 9 30.68 19.49 0.73
C THR A 9 30.26 18.59 1.89
N ALA A 10 30.67 18.92 3.12
CA ALA A 10 30.27 18.18 4.31
C ALA A 10 28.75 18.30 4.58
N ALA A 11 28.18 19.49 4.43
CA ALA A 11 26.75 19.72 4.58
C ALA A 11 25.90 18.99 3.51
N PHE A 12 26.40 18.93 2.27
CA PHE A 12 25.72 18.21 1.18
C PHE A 12 25.77 16.69 1.37
N LEU A 13 26.91 16.16 1.84
CA LEU A 13 27.08 14.73 2.12
C LEU A 13 26.22 14.27 3.31
N THR A 14 26.13 15.07 4.37
CA THR A 14 25.25 14.78 5.51
C THR A 14 23.77 14.89 5.17
N PHE A 15 23.38 15.80 4.28
CA PHE A 15 22.02 15.92 3.79
C PHE A 15 21.61 14.72 2.94
N MET A 16 22.47 14.25 2.02
CA MET A 16 22.21 13.07 1.20
C MET A 16 22.12 11.77 2.02
N THR A 17 22.97 11.61 3.03
CA THR A 17 22.92 10.44 3.92
C THR A 17 21.70 10.46 4.83
N ALA A 18 21.22 11.61 5.24
CA ALA A 18 19.99 11.75 6.04
C ALA A 18 18.75 11.43 5.20
N GLN A 19 18.69 11.85 3.93
CA GLN A 19 17.60 11.51 3.02
C GLN A 19 17.57 10.02 2.67
N ALA A 20 18.72 9.40 2.38
CA ALA A 20 18.81 7.97 2.12
C ALA A 20 18.34 7.15 3.34
N LYS A 21 18.70 7.58 4.56
CA LYS A 21 18.28 6.92 5.79
C LYS A 21 16.78 7.14 6.13
N ALA A 22 16.19 8.25 5.68
CA ALA A 22 14.77 8.53 5.84
C ALA A 22 13.91 7.69 4.86
N ALA A 23 14.39 7.47 3.64
CA ALA A 23 13.72 6.67 2.62
C ALA A 23 13.60 5.17 2.99
N ASP A 24 14.44 4.69 3.89
CA ASP A 24 14.48 3.29 4.31
C ASP A 24 13.62 3.01 5.57
N LYS A 25 13.03 4.06 6.16
CA LYS A 25 12.18 3.92 7.34
C LYS A 25 10.72 3.67 6.93
N PRO A 26 10.03 2.68 7.53
CA PRO A 26 8.61 2.44 7.27
C PRO A 26 7.76 3.69 7.54
N ILE A 27 6.65 3.80 6.81
CA ILE A 27 5.67 4.88 6.99
C ILE A 27 4.49 4.36 7.82
N GLU A 28 3.88 5.22 8.64
CA GLU A 28 2.62 4.91 9.31
C GLU A 28 1.44 5.41 8.48
N PRO A 29 0.28 4.73 8.54
CA PRO A 29 -0.91 5.19 7.83
C PRO A 29 -1.47 6.49 8.43
N ASP A 30 -1.98 7.36 7.57
CA ASP A 30 -2.71 8.56 7.99
C ASP A 30 -4.12 8.24 8.52
N GLY A 31 -4.67 7.10 8.13
CA GLY A 31 -5.96 6.60 8.59
C GLY A 31 -6.16 5.13 8.29
N THR A 32 -6.89 4.46 9.20
CA THR A 32 -7.31 3.06 9.07
C THR A 32 -8.83 2.99 9.12
N TYR A 33 -9.44 2.32 8.18
CA TYR A 33 -10.89 2.25 8.03
C TYR A 33 -11.35 0.81 7.84
N MET A 34 -12.39 0.40 8.57
CA MET A 34 -13.07 -0.87 8.33
C MET A 34 -13.96 -0.71 7.08
N PHE A 35 -13.67 -1.44 6.02
CA PHE A 35 -14.44 -1.35 4.78
C PHE A 35 -15.51 -2.43 4.64
N VAL A 36 -15.37 -3.55 5.31
CA VAL A 36 -16.39 -4.61 5.33
C VAL A 36 -16.23 -5.51 6.56
N LYS A 37 -17.37 -5.95 7.09
CA LYS A 37 -17.45 -6.99 8.10
C LYS A 37 -17.85 -8.30 7.44
N ARG A 38 -17.07 -9.36 7.66
CA ARG A 38 -17.36 -10.72 7.23
C ARG A 38 -17.69 -11.60 8.45
N ASP A 39 -18.28 -12.76 8.22
CA ASP A 39 -18.62 -13.69 9.32
C ASP A 39 -17.38 -14.16 10.11
N THR A 40 -16.22 -14.21 9.46
CA THR A 40 -14.99 -14.73 10.03
C THR A 40 -13.99 -13.67 10.47
N CYS A 41 -14.10 -12.42 9.98
CA CYS A 41 -13.20 -11.32 10.30
C CYS A 41 -13.75 -9.98 9.84
N ASP A 42 -13.26 -8.91 10.47
CA ASP A 42 -13.40 -7.55 9.96
C ASP A 42 -12.20 -7.25 9.05
N LEU A 43 -12.45 -6.56 7.92
CA LEU A 43 -11.41 -6.20 6.95
C LEU A 43 -11.25 -4.69 6.92
N PHE A 44 -9.99 -4.27 6.97
CA PHE A 44 -9.59 -2.87 7.06
C PHE A 44 -8.75 -2.46 5.86
N LEU A 45 -8.69 -1.17 5.60
CA LEU A 45 -7.74 -0.55 4.71
C LEU A 45 -6.98 0.56 5.42
N ASP A 46 -5.72 0.73 5.04
CA ASP A 46 -4.84 1.79 5.51
C ASP A 46 -4.59 2.80 4.39
N VAL A 47 -4.74 4.08 4.70
CA VAL A 47 -4.51 5.19 3.76
C VAL A 47 -3.18 5.85 4.08
N TYR A 48 -2.33 5.98 3.08
CA TYR A 48 -1.05 6.69 3.12
C TYR A 48 -1.13 7.84 2.11
N ASN A 49 -1.18 9.06 2.60
CA ASN A 49 -1.29 10.25 1.77
C ASN A 49 0.07 10.64 1.15
N PRO A 50 0.05 11.36 0.01
CA PRO A 50 1.26 11.96 -0.54
C PRO A 50 1.96 12.82 0.50
N ALA A 51 3.30 12.77 0.53
CA ALA A 51 4.07 13.65 1.40
C ALA A 51 3.77 15.13 1.05
N LYS A 52 3.68 15.99 2.07
CA LYS A 52 3.33 17.43 1.90
C LYS A 52 4.23 18.19 0.93
N SER A 53 5.47 17.74 0.78
CA SER A 53 6.47 18.33 -0.12
C SER A 53 6.51 17.70 -1.50
N SER A 54 5.69 16.68 -1.76
CA SER A 54 5.71 15.95 -3.03
C SER A 54 4.78 16.57 -4.07
N GLU A 55 5.16 16.42 -5.34
CA GLU A 55 4.30 16.81 -6.45
C GLU A 55 3.26 15.72 -6.75
N THR A 56 1.98 16.06 -6.64
CA THR A 56 0.87 15.15 -6.96
C THR A 56 0.43 15.24 -8.43
N ILE A 57 0.99 16.19 -9.19
CA ILE A 57 0.70 16.38 -10.62
C ILE A 57 1.93 15.96 -11.44
N PHE A 58 1.72 15.21 -12.49
CA PHE A 58 2.74 14.85 -13.48
C PHE A 58 2.21 15.08 -14.89
N ASN A 59 2.91 15.88 -15.69
CA ASN A 59 2.50 16.24 -17.04
C ASN A 59 1.04 16.79 -17.11
N GLY A 60 0.66 17.63 -16.15
CA GLY A 60 -0.67 18.23 -16.07
C GLY A 60 -1.79 17.28 -15.63
N LYS A 61 -1.47 16.07 -15.22
CA LYS A 61 -2.42 15.08 -14.71
C LYS A 61 -2.12 14.72 -13.26
N GLU A 62 -3.17 14.53 -12.47
CA GLU A 62 -3.06 14.01 -11.11
C GLU A 62 -2.47 12.60 -11.13
N LYS A 63 -1.55 12.30 -10.22
CA LYS A 63 -1.04 10.95 -10.01
C LYS A 63 -2.13 10.05 -9.44
N PRO A 64 -2.25 8.80 -9.89
CA PRO A 64 -3.31 7.91 -9.44
C PRO A 64 -3.15 7.52 -7.96
N THR A 65 -4.29 7.18 -7.35
CA THR A 65 -4.30 6.43 -6.09
C THR A 65 -3.98 4.97 -6.38
N VAL A 66 -3.01 4.41 -5.68
CA VAL A 66 -2.60 3.01 -5.80
C VAL A 66 -3.34 2.19 -4.73
N ILE A 67 -4.22 1.28 -5.15
CA ILE A 67 -4.84 0.28 -4.27
C ILE A 67 -3.92 -0.94 -4.27
N PHE A 68 -3.41 -1.32 -3.10
CA PHE A 68 -2.42 -2.38 -2.97
C PHE A 68 -2.97 -3.58 -2.20
N MET A 69 -2.71 -4.78 -2.74
CA MET A 69 -2.95 -6.07 -2.09
C MET A 69 -1.63 -6.77 -1.77
N PHE A 70 -1.46 -7.18 -0.53
CA PHE A 70 -0.25 -7.87 -0.08
C PHE A 70 -0.18 -9.32 -0.59
N GLY A 71 1.04 -9.87 -0.63
CA GLY A 71 1.30 -11.27 -0.95
C GLY A 71 1.20 -12.19 0.27
N GLY A 72 1.38 -13.48 0.04
CA GLY A 72 1.42 -14.48 1.13
C GLY A 72 0.65 -15.76 0.79
N GLY A 73 0.35 -16.01 -0.49
CA GLY A 73 -0.23 -17.27 -0.98
C GLY A 73 -1.64 -17.54 -0.45
N PHE A 74 -2.39 -16.52 -0.05
CA PHE A 74 -3.69 -16.64 0.62
C PHE A 74 -3.64 -17.36 1.98
N ILE A 75 -2.43 -17.55 2.54
CA ILE A 75 -2.16 -18.26 3.80
C ILE A 75 -1.83 -17.27 4.92
N GLN A 76 -1.05 -16.25 4.58
CA GLN A 76 -0.46 -15.28 5.51
C GLN A 76 -0.28 -13.92 4.84
N GLY A 77 0.23 -12.96 5.62
CA GLY A 77 0.46 -11.58 5.18
C GLY A 77 -0.51 -10.62 5.84
N THR A 78 -0.22 -9.35 5.73
CA THR A 78 -0.99 -8.26 6.30
C THR A 78 -0.79 -6.98 5.49
N ARG A 79 -1.80 -6.09 5.47
CA ARG A 79 -1.77 -4.81 4.75
C ARG A 79 -0.71 -3.84 5.28
N ASP A 80 -0.29 -4.01 6.54
CA ASP A 80 0.63 -3.13 7.27
C ASP A 80 2.04 -3.73 7.45
N ASP A 81 2.42 -4.71 6.60
CA ASP A 81 3.76 -5.30 6.60
C ASP A 81 4.85 -4.23 6.38
N GLU A 82 5.88 -4.28 7.22
CA GLU A 82 6.95 -3.27 7.28
C GLU A 82 7.74 -3.15 5.96
N ASP A 83 7.89 -4.24 5.20
CA ASP A 83 8.60 -4.20 3.93
C ASP A 83 7.77 -3.50 2.84
N TYR A 84 6.47 -3.70 2.81
CA TYR A 84 5.58 -2.93 1.93
C TYR A 84 5.50 -1.46 2.35
N LYS A 85 5.48 -1.15 3.65
CA LYS A 85 5.47 0.23 4.17
C LYS A 85 6.70 1.03 3.73
N LYS A 86 7.86 0.41 3.56
CA LYS A 86 9.05 1.05 2.97
C LYS A 86 8.81 1.45 1.51
N TRP A 87 8.16 0.58 0.74
CA TRP A 87 7.78 0.88 -0.63
C TRP A 87 6.68 1.95 -0.70
N PHE A 88 5.68 1.90 0.21
CA PHE A 88 4.65 2.94 0.30
C PHE A 88 5.25 4.31 0.57
N ARG A 89 6.29 4.40 1.41
CA ARG A 89 7.04 5.64 1.61
C ARG A 89 7.60 6.18 0.31
N GLN A 90 8.23 5.35 -0.49
CA GLN A 90 8.77 5.79 -1.79
C GLN A 90 7.66 6.33 -2.71
N LEU A 91 6.50 5.68 -2.73
CA LEU A 91 5.36 6.16 -3.51
C LEU A 91 4.83 7.50 -2.99
N THR A 92 4.62 7.63 -1.68
CA THR A 92 4.10 8.85 -1.07
C THR A 92 5.09 10.02 -1.19
N ASP A 93 6.38 9.79 -1.04
CA ASP A 93 7.43 10.79 -1.27
C ASP A 93 7.48 11.26 -2.73
N ASN A 94 7.00 10.43 -3.66
CA ASN A 94 6.83 10.76 -5.07
C ASN A 94 5.40 11.18 -5.44
N GLY A 95 4.57 11.56 -4.48
CA GLY A 95 3.28 12.19 -4.69
C GLY A 95 2.12 11.25 -5.03
N TYR A 96 2.28 9.94 -4.83
CA TYR A 96 1.18 8.98 -4.97
C TYR A 96 0.48 8.79 -3.62
N ARG A 97 -0.84 8.64 -3.65
CA ARG A 97 -1.58 8.06 -2.51
C ARG A 97 -1.55 6.55 -2.62
N VAL A 98 -1.38 5.86 -1.49
CA VAL A 98 -1.47 4.41 -1.41
C VAL A 98 -2.61 4.03 -0.47
N ILE A 99 -3.41 3.05 -0.86
CA ILE A 99 -4.42 2.42 0.00
C ILE A 99 -4.11 0.93 0.03
N SER A 100 -3.59 0.44 1.16
CA SER A 100 -3.33 -0.98 1.36
C SER A 100 -4.52 -1.64 2.01
N ILE A 101 -5.00 -2.74 1.45
CA ILE A 101 -6.24 -3.39 1.87
C ILE A 101 -6.00 -4.78 2.48
N ASP A 102 -6.82 -5.14 3.46
CA ASP A 102 -6.97 -6.52 3.89
C ASP A 102 -7.77 -7.32 2.85
N TYR A 103 -7.56 -8.62 2.83
CA TYR A 103 -8.43 -9.59 2.18
C TYR A 103 -8.41 -10.91 2.98
N ARG A 104 -9.46 -11.71 2.86
CA ARG A 104 -9.54 -13.00 3.57
C ARG A 104 -8.48 -13.98 3.08
N LEU A 105 -7.77 -14.55 4.03
CA LEU A 105 -6.74 -15.56 3.78
C LEU A 105 -7.40 -16.95 3.70
N GLY A 106 -7.99 -17.26 2.55
CA GLY A 106 -8.82 -18.44 2.35
C GLY A 106 -8.11 -19.79 2.50
N LEU A 107 -6.76 -19.79 2.53
CA LEU A 107 -5.93 -20.97 2.78
C LEU A 107 -5.29 -20.99 4.16
N LYS A 108 -5.58 -20.01 5.03
CA LYS A 108 -5.02 -19.96 6.40
C LYS A 108 -5.40 -21.22 7.18
N GLY A 109 -4.41 -21.89 7.76
CA GLY A 109 -4.60 -23.14 8.49
C GLY A 109 -4.78 -24.39 7.62
N SER A 110 -4.68 -24.26 6.30
CA SER A 110 -4.72 -25.41 5.38
C SER A 110 -3.37 -26.13 5.35
N ASN A 111 -3.35 -27.39 5.81
CA ASN A 111 -2.13 -28.21 5.85
C ASN A 111 -1.95 -29.12 4.62
N LYS A 112 -2.77 -28.95 3.58
CA LYS A 112 -2.80 -29.90 2.44
C LYS A 112 -2.28 -29.25 1.15
N VAL A 113 -1.33 -29.88 0.52
CA VAL A 113 -0.81 -29.53 -0.82
C VAL A 113 -1.18 -30.67 -1.78
N GLY A 114 -1.95 -30.41 -2.84
CA GLY A 114 -2.31 -31.42 -3.84
C GLY A 114 -3.52 -31.05 -4.71
N ILE A 115 -3.82 -31.89 -5.70
CA ILE A 115 -4.89 -31.66 -6.70
C ILE A 115 -6.27 -31.49 -6.06
N ALA A 116 -6.55 -32.12 -4.90
CA ALA A 116 -7.77 -31.88 -4.12
C ALA A 116 -7.93 -30.43 -3.62
N GLN A 117 -6.93 -29.59 -3.80
CA GLN A 117 -6.89 -28.21 -3.34
C GLN A 117 -7.15 -27.16 -4.43
N VAL A 118 -7.28 -27.56 -5.68
CA VAL A 118 -7.64 -26.61 -6.74
C VAL A 118 -8.95 -25.90 -6.39
N ASN A 119 -9.95 -26.63 -5.87
CA ASN A 119 -11.20 -26.05 -5.44
C ASN A 119 -11.07 -25.15 -4.20
N VAL A 120 -10.10 -25.41 -3.31
CA VAL A 120 -9.84 -24.59 -2.12
C VAL A 120 -9.08 -23.32 -2.51
N LEU A 121 -8.12 -23.43 -3.41
CA LEU A 121 -7.41 -22.30 -3.99
C LEU A 121 -8.38 -21.39 -4.78
N ASP A 122 -9.21 -21.98 -5.61
CA ASP A 122 -10.24 -21.26 -6.38
C ASP A 122 -11.15 -20.44 -5.44
N LYS A 123 -11.64 -21.05 -4.37
CA LYS A 123 -12.42 -20.35 -3.34
C LYS A 123 -11.63 -19.23 -2.68
N ALA A 124 -10.35 -19.43 -2.36
CA ALA A 124 -9.51 -18.41 -1.73
C ALA A 124 -9.32 -17.20 -2.68
N ILE A 125 -9.12 -17.46 -3.97
CA ILE A 125 -9.03 -16.41 -4.99
C ILE A 125 -10.36 -15.63 -5.07
N HIS A 126 -11.48 -16.33 -5.17
CA HIS A 126 -12.80 -15.68 -5.23
C HIS A 126 -13.07 -14.82 -3.99
N MET A 127 -12.70 -15.31 -2.79
CA MET A 127 -12.83 -14.53 -1.55
C MET A 127 -11.99 -13.25 -1.60
N ALA A 128 -10.74 -13.33 -2.05
CA ALA A 128 -9.85 -12.17 -2.16
C ALA A 128 -10.36 -11.16 -3.20
N VAL A 129 -10.86 -11.63 -4.34
CA VAL A 129 -11.47 -10.79 -5.38
C VAL A 129 -12.74 -10.10 -4.86
N GLU A 130 -13.61 -10.81 -4.16
CA GLU A 130 -14.80 -10.23 -3.52
C GLU A 130 -14.42 -9.13 -2.51
N ASP A 131 -13.36 -9.35 -1.74
CA ASP A 131 -12.89 -8.38 -0.76
C ASP A 131 -12.27 -7.16 -1.45
N LEU A 132 -11.53 -7.33 -2.56
CA LEU A 132 -11.05 -6.23 -3.40
C LEU A 132 -12.20 -5.38 -3.94
N PHE A 133 -13.26 -6.00 -4.45
CA PHE A 133 -14.45 -5.28 -4.91
C PHE A 133 -15.12 -4.50 -3.77
N SER A 134 -15.21 -5.11 -2.58
CA SER A 134 -15.78 -4.45 -1.40
C SER A 134 -14.95 -3.25 -0.98
N ALA A 135 -13.62 -3.38 -0.95
CA ALA A 135 -12.70 -2.28 -0.66
C ALA A 135 -12.79 -1.16 -1.71
N THR A 136 -12.78 -1.51 -2.99
CA THR A 136 -12.91 -0.55 -4.10
C THR A 136 -14.24 0.22 -4.01
N ARG A 137 -15.33 -0.47 -3.71
CA ARG A 137 -16.63 0.18 -3.50
C ARG A 137 -16.60 1.14 -2.33
N PHE A 138 -16.06 0.71 -1.18
CA PHE A 138 -15.91 1.58 -0.02
C PHE A 138 -15.08 2.83 -0.35
N ILE A 139 -13.97 2.67 -1.08
CA ILE A 139 -13.11 3.79 -1.49
C ILE A 139 -13.89 4.77 -2.38
N ILE A 140 -14.67 4.29 -3.34
CA ILE A 140 -15.50 5.12 -4.22
C ILE A 140 -16.58 5.85 -3.42
N ASP A 141 -17.30 5.15 -2.56
CA ASP A 141 -18.41 5.70 -1.77
C ASP A 141 -17.92 6.73 -0.72
N ASN A 142 -16.63 6.68 -0.32
CA ASN A 142 -16.00 7.58 0.64
C ASN A 142 -14.87 8.43 0.00
N ALA A 143 -14.90 8.64 -1.31
CA ALA A 143 -13.81 9.24 -2.07
C ALA A 143 -13.39 10.62 -1.55
N ASP A 144 -14.35 11.47 -1.23
CA ASP A 144 -14.09 12.82 -0.69
C ASP A 144 -13.38 12.76 0.66
N GLN A 145 -13.83 11.89 1.56
CA GLN A 145 -13.22 11.69 2.87
C GLN A 145 -11.79 11.16 2.79
N LEU A 146 -11.55 10.24 1.85
CA LEU A 146 -10.26 9.61 1.62
C LEU A 146 -9.34 10.45 0.72
N GLY A 147 -9.85 11.53 0.14
CA GLY A 147 -9.15 12.39 -0.80
C GLY A 147 -8.76 11.67 -2.09
N VAL A 148 -9.60 10.75 -2.56
CA VAL A 148 -9.37 9.91 -3.75
C VAL A 148 -10.16 10.45 -4.94
N ASN A 149 -9.56 10.42 -6.11
CA ASN A 149 -10.27 10.62 -7.37
C ASN A 149 -10.71 9.24 -7.91
N PRO A 150 -12.00 8.87 -7.87
CA PRO A 150 -12.47 7.55 -8.28
C PRO A 150 -12.21 7.22 -9.75
N SER A 151 -12.01 8.25 -10.59
CA SER A 151 -11.70 8.08 -12.02
C SER A 151 -10.19 7.88 -12.26
N ASN A 152 -9.36 7.95 -11.21
CA ASN A 152 -7.90 7.89 -11.33
C ASN A 152 -7.31 6.98 -10.25
N MET A 153 -7.66 5.71 -10.31
CA MET A 153 -7.16 4.66 -9.42
C MET A 153 -6.47 3.56 -10.21
N VAL A 154 -5.46 2.94 -9.62
CA VAL A 154 -4.79 1.74 -10.16
C VAL A 154 -4.74 0.66 -9.09
N ILE A 155 -4.90 -0.58 -9.49
CA ILE A 155 -4.75 -1.75 -8.61
C ILE A 155 -3.37 -2.31 -8.82
N SER A 156 -2.70 -2.62 -7.73
CA SER A 156 -1.38 -3.24 -7.69
C SER A 156 -1.35 -4.32 -6.61
N GLY A 157 -0.48 -5.28 -6.76
CA GLY A 157 -0.34 -6.33 -5.76
C GLY A 157 0.99 -7.04 -5.84
N SER A 158 1.25 -7.82 -4.82
CA SER A 158 2.43 -8.68 -4.72
C SER A 158 2.01 -10.14 -4.69
N SER A 159 2.62 -11.01 -5.52
CA SER A 159 2.38 -12.47 -5.51
C SER A 159 0.88 -12.81 -5.61
N ALA A 160 0.26 -13.28 -4.51
CA ALA A 160 -1.15 -13.63 -4.44
C ALA A 160 -2.12 -12.42 -4.47
N GLY A 161 -1.59 -11.23 -4.19
CA GLY A 161 -2.34 -9.96 -4.20
C GLY A 161 -2.49 -9.30 -5.59
#